data_12e6920c99edc0cfbf17369705edebad
#
_entry.id   12e6920c99edc0cfbf17369705edebad
#
_cell.length_a   1.000
_cell.length_b   1.000
_cell.length_c   1.000
_cell.angle_alpha   90.00
_cell.angle_beta   90.00
_cell.angle_gamma   90.00
#
_symmetry.space_group_name_H-M   'P 1'
#
loop_
_entity.id
_entity.type
_entity.pdbx_description
1 polymer ?
#
loop_
_entity_poly.entity_id
_entity_poly.type
_entity_poly.pdbx_seq_one_letter_code
_entity_poly.pdbx_strand_id
1 'polypeptide(L)'
;MELQEEGIIARNRKAYFEYQIMEEYDVGIVLSGSEVKSLRLNSCNITDAYADVRYTPKGSPELFLLNLNINEYKNAGKRNHEPRRIRKLLMHKKEIKKLIGKLEQKGFTVVPLIIYFGHNGFVKVKLGLGKGKNERDKRQTTKTREWNREKSRELKGS
;
A
#
# COMPACT_ATOMS: atom_id res chain seq x y z
N MET A 1 5.76 -15.40 5.76
CA MET A 1 7.04 -14.85 6.22
C MET A 1 6.77 -13.46 6.78
N GLU A 2 7.03 -13.25 8.05
CA GLU A 2 6.87 -11.93 8.65
C GLU A 2 7.93 -10.98 8.08
N LEU A 3 7.49 -9.79 7.66
CA LEU A 3 8.41 -8.75 7.22
C LEU A 3 9.15 -8.20 8.44
N GLN A 4 10.47 -8.24 8.38
CA GLN A 4 11.28 -7.61 9.41
C GLN A 4 11.04 -6.10 9.35
N GLU A 5 10.86 -5.46 10.49
CA GLU A 5 10.60 -4.02 10.57
C GLU A 5 11.63 -3.16 9.84
N GLU A 6 12.86 -3.63 9.78
CA GLU A 6 13.97 -2.94 9.10
C GLU A 6 13.78 -2.79 7.59
N GLY A 7 12.98 -3.65 6.95
CA GLY A 7 12.71 -3.56 5.51
C GLY A 7 11.50 -2.71 5.14
N ILE A 8 10.73 -2.26 6.12
CA ILE A 8 9.50 -1.51 5.88
C ILE A 8 9.81 -0.02 5.68
N ILE A 9 9.35 0.52 4.54
CA ILE A 9 9.52 1.92 4.18
C ILE A 9 8.36 2.76 4.73
N ALA A 10 7.13 2.29 4.54
CA ALA A 10 5.93 2.99 4.98
C ALA A 10 4.78 2.03 5.25
N ARG A 11 3.94 2.39 6.21
CA ARG A 11 2.70 1.66 6.55
C ARG A 11 1.50 2.57 6.39
N ASN A 12 0.40 2.02 5.89
CA ASN A 12 -0.86 2.74 5.74
C ASN A 12 -1.81 2.39 6.89
N ARG A 13 -1.64 3.07 8.02
CA ARG A 13 -2.47 2.84 9.21
C ARG A 13 -3.93 3.23 8.97
N LYS A 14 -4.16 4.27 8.18
CA LYS A 14 -5.50 4.75 7.83
C LYS A 14 -6.31 3.66 7.10
N ALA A 15 -5.67 2.90 6.21
CA ALA A 15 -6.33 1.82 5.49
C ALA A 15 -6.89 0.76 6.42
N TYR A 16 -6.15 0.35 7.43
CA TYR A 16 -6.62 -0.62 8.42
C TYR A 16 -7.78 -0.09 9.27
N PHE A 17 -7.86 1.21 9.46
CA PHE A 17 -8.98 1.83 10.18
C PHE A 17 -10.23 1.97 9.30
N GLU A 18 -10.08 2.38 8.05
CA GLU A 18 -11.20 2.66 7.14
C GLU A 18 -11.76 1.43 6.44
N TYR A 19 -10.94 0.40 6.24
CA TYR A 19 -11.31 -0.79 5.47
C TYR A 19 -11.17 -2.06 6.29
N GLN A 20 -12.11 -2.99 6.06
CA GLN A 20 -11.93 -4.37 6.46
C GLN A 20 -11.12 -5.06 5.36
N ILE A 21 -9.91 -5.48 5.68
CA ILE A 21 -9.01 -6.12 4.70
C ILE A 21 -9.38 -7.58 4.55
N MET A 22 -9.82 -7.95 3.35
CA MET A 22 -10.29 -9.31 3.04
C MET A 22 -9.19 -10.20 2.47
N GLU A 23 -8.31 -9.63 1.65
CA GLU A 23 -7.21 -10.34 1.03
C GLU A 23 -6.00 -9.42 0.90
N GLU A 24 -4.81 -10.01 0.88
CA GLU A 24 -3.55 -9.31 0.71
C GLU A 24 -2.76 -9.89 -0.47
N TYR A 25 -2.05 -9.02 -1.19
CA TYR A 25 -1.21 -9.39 -2.34
C TYR A 25 0.13 -8.68 -2.25
N ASP A 26 1.22 -9.43 -2.42
CA ASP A 26 2.56 -8.85 -2.55
C ASP A 26 2.90 -8.68 -4.02
N VAL A 27 3.10 -7.43 -4.45
CA VAL A 27 3.34 -7.07 -5.85
C VAL A 27 4.59 -6.22 -5.99
N GLY A 28 5.21 -6.29 -7.18
CA GLY A 28 6.30 -5.37 -7.53
C GLY A 28 5.77 -4.00 -7.92
N ILE A 29 6.65 -3.01 -7.94
CA ILE A 29 6.35 -1.66 -8.40
C ILE A 29 7.47 -1.15 -9.29
N VAL A 30 7.12 -0.56 -10.42
CA VAL A 30 8.10 0.00 -11.37
C VAL A 30 8.45 1.42 -10.93
N LEU A 31 9.71 1.62 -10.57
CA LEU A 31 10.23 2.88 -10.04
C LEU A 31 11.44 3.37 -10.85
N SER A 32 11.65 4.69 -10.87
CA SER A 32 12.88 5.30 -11.38
C SER A 32 13.97 5.27 -10.28
N GLY A 33 15.23 5.53 -10.69
CA GLY A 33 16.35 5.57 -9.74
C GLY A 33 16.19 6.61 -8.65
N SER A 34 15.69 7.80 -8.97
CA SER A 34 15.45 8.87 -7.98
C SER A 34 14.36 8.51 -6.99
N GLU A 35 13.32 7.79 -7.44
CA GLU A 35 12.26 7.28 -6.56
C GLU A 35 12.81 6.27 -5.54
N VAL A 36 13.61 5.33 -6.00
CA VAL A 36 14.25 4.34 -5.10
C VAL A 36 15.14 5.02 -4.05
N LYS A 37 15.93 6.01 -4.47
CA LYS A 37 16.79 6.77 -3.56
C LYS A 37 15.98 7.52 -2.50
N SER A 38 14.87 8.16 -2.89
CA SER A 38 13.94 8.80 -1.93
C SER A 38 13.33 7.80 -0.95
N LEU A 39 12.94 6.63 -1.43
CA LEU A 39 12.38 5.58 -0.57
C LEU A 39 13.38 5.05 0.44
N ARG A 40 14.66 4.98 0.09
CA ARG A 40 15.72 4.62 1.05
C ARG A 40 15.82 5.62 2.22
N LEU A 41 15.41 6.86 1.99
CA LEU A 41 15.32 7.90 3.03
C LEU A 41 13.95 7.93 3.72
N ASN A 42 13.10 6.94 3.48
CA ASN A 42 11.72 6.86 3.98
C ASN A 42 10.88 8.11 3.63
N SER A 43 11.16 8.73 2.48
CA SER A 43 10.55 10.00 2.09
C SER A 43 9.36 9.80 1.16
N CYS A 44 8.28 9.21 1.70
CA CYS A 44 7.04 8.99 0.95
C CYS A 44 5.81 9.06 1.85
N ASN A 45 4.65 9.27 1.22
CA ASN A 45 3.35 9.22 1.88
C ASN A 45 2.42 8.29 1.11
N ILE A 46 1.97 7.23 1.78
CA ILE A 46 1.13 6.16 1.22
C ILE A 46 -0.36 6.34 1.58
N THR A 47 -0.69 7.26 2.48
CA THR A 47 -2.00 7.34 3.13
C THR A 47 -3.18 7.43 2.17
N ASP A 48 -3.06 8.23 1.11
CA ASP A 48 -4.15 8.45 0.16
C ASP A 48 -3.99 7.66 -1.14
N ALA A 49 -3.03 6.75 -1.18
CA ALA A 49 -2.77 5.93 -2.35
C ALA A 49 -3.82 4.82 -2.52
N TYR A 50 -4.13 4.50 -3.76
CA TYR A 50 -5.02 3.39 -4.11
C TYR A 50 -4.58 2.76 -5.43
N ALA A 51 -4.97 1.51 -5.64
CA ALA A 51 -4.70 0.80 -6.89
C ALA A 51 -5.90 0.84 -7.81
N ASP A 52 -5.65 0.95 -9.11
CA ASP A 52 -6.67 0.97 -10.14
C ASP A 52 -6.25 0.11 -11.33
N VAL A 53 -7.21 -0.50 -11.98
CA VAL A 53 -6.98 -1.31 -13.18
C VAL A 53 -7.26 -0.43 -14.40
N ARG A 54 -6.30 -0.41 -15.32
CA ARG A 54 -6.44 0.27 -16.61
C ARG A 54 -6.13 -0.71 -17.72
N TYR A 55 -6.71 -0.48 -18.88
CA TYR A 55 -6.56 -1.37 -20.02
C TYR A 55 -5.62 -0.76 -21.07
N THR A 56 -4.73 -1.59 -21.62
CA THR A 56 -3.90 -1.20 -22.77
C THR A 56 -4.79 -1.02 -24.01
N PRO A 57 -4.31 -0.36 -25.09
CA PRO A 57 -5.05 -0.28 -26.35
C PRO A 57 -5.48 -1.63 -26.92
N LYS A 58 -4.76 -2.70 -26.59
CA LYS A 58 -5.08 -4.08 -26.98
C LYS A 58 -6.08 -4.77 -26.07
N GLY A 59 -6.58 -4.07 -25.03
CA GLY A 59 -7.57 -4.60 -24.09
C GLY A 59 -6.99 -5.46 -22.96
N SER A 60 -5.67 -5.45 -22.74
CA SER A 60 -5.03 -6.18 -21.64
C SER A 60 -5.08 -5.37 -20.34
N PRO A 61 -5.51 -5.97 -19.22
CA PRO A 61 -5.56 -5.24 -17.95
C PRO A 61 -4.18 -5.06 -17.34
N GLU A 62 -3.93 -3.87 -16.81
CA GLU A 62 -2.74 -3.52 -16.06
C GLU A 62 -3.15 -2.84 -14.74
N LEU A 63 -2.35 -3.05 -13.69
CA LEU A 63 -2.60 -2.48 -12.38
C LEU A 63 -1.65 -1.30 -12.13
N PHE A 64 -2.21 -0.21 -11.62
CA PHE A 64 -1.46 1.02 -11.32
C PHE A 64 -1.71 1.48 -9.90
N LEU A 65 -0.71 2.12 -9.31
CA LEU A 65 -0.82 2.77 -8.01
C LEU A 65 -0.90 4.29 -8.23
N LEU A 66 -1.98 4.89 -7.71
CA LEU A 66 -2.28 6.31 -7.83
C LEU A 66 -2.15 6.98 -6.46
N ASN A 67 -1.86 8.28 -6.47
CA ASN A 67 -1.72 9.12 -5.27
C ASN A 67 -0.66 8.68 -4.26
N LEU A 68 0.28 7.84 -4.66
CA LEU A 68 1.48 7.62 -3.86
C LEU A 68 2.42 8.81 -4.06
N ASN A 69 2.71 9.53 -2.99
CA ASN A 69 3.65 10.63 -3.02
C ASN A 69 5.05 10.12 -2.62
N ILE A 70 6.00 10.21 -3.54
CA ILE A 70 7.42 9.98 -3.26
C ILE A 70 8.13 11.32 -3.45
N ASN A 71 8.68 11.88 -2.37
CA ASN A 71 9.33 13.18 -2.43
C ASN A 71 10.51 13.19 -3.41
N GLU A 72 10.77 14.34 -4.00
CA GLU A 72 11.92 14.50 -4.87
C GLU A 72 13.22 14.19 -4.14
N TYR A 73 14.15 13.56 -4.86
CA TYR A 73 15.49 13.32 -4.35
C TYR A 73 16.35 14.56 -4.62
N LYS A 74 16.77 15.24 -3.57
CA LYS A 74 17.43 16.54 -3.67
C LYS A 74 18.67 16.56 -4.59
N ASN A 75 19.38 15.45 -4.69
CA ASN A 75 20.60 15.36 -5.49
C ASN A 75 20.38 14.91 -6.94
N ALA A 76 19.15 14.64 -7.35
CA ALA A 76 18.84 14.18 -8.71
C ALA A 76 18.75 15.32 -9.74
N GLY A 77 18.59 16.56 -9.31
CA GLY A 77 18.50 17.73 -10.19
C GLY A 77 17.37 17.63 -11.22
N LYS A 78 17.69 17.83 -12.50
CA LYS A 78 16.72 17.80 -13.60
C LYS A 78 16.19 16.40 -13.93
N ARG A 79 16.83 15.34 -13.44
CA ARG A 79 16.43 13.95 -13.65
C ARG A 79 15.52 13.43 -12.53
N ASN A 80 14.96 14.33 -11.76
CA ASN A 80 14.05 13.97 -10.68
C ASN A 80 12.70 13.50 -11.23
N HIS A 81 12.04 12.67 -10.45
CA HIS A 81 10.71 12.19 -10.76
C HIS A 81 9.63 13.18 -10.33
N GLU A 82 8.44 13.06 -10.91
CA GLU A 82 7.27 13.74 -10.39
C GLU A 82 6.79 13.02 -9.11
N PRO A 83 6.59 13.73 -7.98
CA PRO A 83 6.24 13.09 -6.71
C PRO A 83 5.01 12.19 -6.74
N ARG A 84 3.97 12.56 -7.47
CA ARG A 84 2.71 11.80 -7.58
C ARG A 84 2.55 11.07 -8.92
N ARG A 85 3.64 10.70 -9.54
CA ARG A 85 3.60 9.95 -10.80
C ARG A 85 2.75 8.68 -10.62
N ILE A 86 1.94 8.36 -11.63
CA ILE A 86 1.21 7.09 -11.69
C ILE A 86 2.23 5.98 -11.91
N ARG A 87 2.23 4.95 -11.06
CA ARG A 87 3.23 3.89 -11.07
C ARG A 87 2.59 2.54 -11.37
N LYS A 88 3.23 1.81 -12.26
CA LYS A 88 2.76 0.46 -12.64
C LYS A 88 3.11 -0.53 -11.52
N LEU A 89 2.14 -1.37 -11.19
CA LEU A 89 2.32 -2.50 -10.28
C LEU A 89 2.48 -3.78 -11.10
N LEU A 90 3.35 -4.66 -10.61
CA LEU A 90 3.66 -5.93 -11.29
C LEU A 90 2.90 -7.06 -10.59
N MET A 91 1.85 -7.53 -11.27
CA MET A 91 0.99 -8.60 -10.80
C MET A 91 0.66 -9.52 -11.98
N HIS A 92 0.52 -10.81 -11.74
CA HIS A 92 0.16 -11.76 -12.79
C HIS A 92 -1.23 -11.44 -13.36
N LYS A 93 -1.39 -11.56 -14.66
CA LYS A 93 -2.65 -11.28 -15.37
C LYS A 93 -3.84 -12.06 -14.81
N LYS A 94 -3.63 -13.31 -14.42
CA LYS A 94 -4.67 -14.15 -13.80
C LYS A 94 -5.16 -13.56 -12.49
N GLU A 95 -4.24 -13.05 -11.67
CA GLU A 95 -4.56 -12.41 -10.39
C GLU A 95 -5.26 -11.07 -10.60
N ILE A 96 -4.83 -10.28 -11.59
CA ILE A 96 -5.48 -9.02 -11.95
C ILE A 96 -6.94 -9.29 -12.37
N LYS A 97 -7.18 -10.31 -13.17
CA LYS A 97 -8.54 -10.68 -13.61
C LYS A 97 -9.44 -11.07 -12.44
N LYS A 98 -8.92 -11.83 -11.48
CA LYS A 98 -9.66 -12.15 -10.25
C LYS A 98 -9.97 -10.90 -9.44
N LEU A 99 -9.01 -10.00 -9.36
CA LEU A 99 -9.16 -8.74 -8.65
C LEU A 99 -10.23 -7.86 -9.28
N ILE A 100 -10.29 -7.79 -10.60
CA ILE A 100 -11.31 -7.04 -11.35
C ILE A 100 -12.71 -7.51 -10.95
N GLY A 101 -12.95 -8.82 -10.91
CA GLY A 101 -14.22 -9.38 -10.50
C GLY A 101 -14.66 -8.95 -9.11
N LYS A 102 -13.71 -8.84 -8.19
CA LYS A 102 -13.97 -8.37 -6.82
C LYS A 102 -14.21 -6.87 -6.76
N LEU A 103 -13.47 -6.09 -7.53
CA LEU A 103 -13.62 -4.62 -7.59
C LEU A 103 -14.96 -4.18 -8.20
N GLU A 104 -15.59 -5.01 -9.01
CA GLU A 104 -16.93 -4.77 -9.54
C GLU A 104 -18.02 -4.87 -8.47
N GLN A 105 -17.74 -5.53 -7.36
CA GLN A 105 -18.64 -5.60 -6.23
C GLN A 105 -18.64 -4.30 -5.44
N LYS A 106 -19.83 -3.86 -5.00
CA LYS A 106 -20.00 -2.61 -4.29
C LYS A 106 -19.21 -2.55 -2.98
N GLY A 107 -18.47 -1.47 -2.78
CA GLY A 107 -17.76 -1.18 -1.54
C GLY A 107 -16.35 -1.74 -1.47
N PHE A 108 -15.89 -2.48 -2.48
CA PHE A 108 -14.52 -2.99 -2.51
C PHE A 108 -13.56 -2.01 -3.20
N THR A 109 -12.37 -1.90 -2.64
CA THR A 109 -11.27 -1.14 -3.22
C THR A 109 -9.94 -1.83 -2.92
N VAL A 110 -8.90 -1.49 -3.67
CA VAL A 110 -7.55 -2.01 -3.42
C VAL A 110 -6.67 -0.85 -2.99
N VAL A 111 -6.08 -0.98 -1.83
CA VAL A 111 -5.22 0.04 -1.23
C VAL A 111 -3.86 -0.55 -0.85
N PRO A 112 -2.77 0.24 -0.94
CA PRO A 112 -1.49 -0.23 -0.45
C PRO A 112 -1.49 -0.20 1.08
N LEU A 113 -1.02 -1.27 1.68
CA LEU A 113 -0.91 -1.41 3.15
C LEU A 113 0.50 -1.12 3.62
N ILE A 114 1.49 -1.64 2.91
CA ILE A 114 2.90 -1.54 3.27
C ILE A 114 3.74 -1.40 1.99
N ILE A 115 4.73 -0.50 2.03
CA ILE A 115 5.80 -0.45 1.04
C ILE A 115 7.07 -0.93 1.74
N TYR A 116 7.79 -1.84 1.12
CA TYR A 116 8.96 -2.47 1.74
C TYR A 116 10.00 -2.88 0.71
N PHE A 117 11.25 -3.10 1.17
CA PHE A 117 12.29 -3.72 0.35
C PHE A 117 12.19 -5.24 0.44
N GLY A 118 12.06 -5.90 -0.71
CA GLY A 118 12.10 -7.35 -0.80
C GLY A 118 13.53 -7.89 -0.65
N HIS A 119 13.67 -9.21 -0.59
CA HIS A 119 14.96 -9.88 -0.41
C HIS A 119 16.01 -9.53 -1.47
N ASN A 120 15.57 -9.18 -2.67
CA ASN A 120 16.47 -8.81 -3.78
C ASN A 120 16.79 -7.32 -3.82
N GLY A 121 16.39 -6.54 -2.81
CA GLY A 121 16.55 -5.09 -2.79
C GLY A 121 15.57 -4.33 -3.66
N PHE A 122 14.66 -5.02 -4.35
CA PHE A 122 13.57 -4.38 -5.10
C PHE A 122 12.47 -3.92 -4.17
N VAL A 123 11.88 -2.78 -4.48
CA VAL A 123 10.73 -2.27 -3.72
C VAL A 123 9.50 -3.08 -4.07
N LYS A 124 8.76 -3.50 -3.06
CA LYS A 124 7.50 -4.22 -3.18
C LYS A 124 6.40 -3.51 -2.41
N VAL A 125 5.18 -3.77 -2.81
CA VAL A 125 3.99 -3.22 -2.16
C VAL A 125 3.08 -4.36 -1.73
N LYS A 126 2.66 -4.32 -0.48
CA LYS A 126 1.58 -5.20 0.00
C LYS A 126 0.28 -4.47 -0.22
N LEU A 127 -0.55 -4.99 -1.13
CA LEU A 127 -1.89 -4.47 -1.41
C LEU A 127 -2.91 -5.17 -0.55
N GLY A 128 -3.94 -4.45 -0.13
CA GLY A 128 -5.10 -5.02 0.54
C GLY A 128 -6.36 -4.82 -0.28
N LEU A 129 -7.13 -5.88 -0.48
CA LEU A 129 -8.51 -5.78 -0.96
C LEU A 129 -9.37 -5.46 0.24
N GLY A 130 -9.90 -4.26 0.29
CA GLY A 130 -10.65 -3.76 1.43
C GLY A 130 -12.10 -3.46 1.09
N LYS A 131 -12.95 -3.69 2.08
CA LYS A 131 -14.34 -3.24 2.06
C LYS A 131 -14.48 -2.10 3.05
N GLY A 132 -15.08 -0.99 2.61
CA GLY A 132 -15.29 0.18 3.48
C GLY A 132 -16.07 -0.18 4.74
N LYS A 133 -15.56 0.22 5.90
CA LYS A 133 -16.24 0.03 7.19
C LYS A 133 -17.31 1.09 7.37
N ASN A 134 -18.43 0.69 8.00
CA ASN A 134 -19.41 1.64 8.48
C ASN A 134 -18.95 2.26 9.82
N GLU A 135 -19.67 3.25 10.34
CA GLU A 135 -19.36 3.92 11.60
C GLU A 135 -19.24 2.93 12.77
N ARG A 136 -20.10 1.93 12.81
CA ARG A 136 -20.11 0.91 13.87
C ARG A 136 -18.82 0.10 13.86
N ASP A 137 -18.38 -0.35 12.69
CA ASP A 137 -17.16 -1.13 12.53
C ASP A 137 -15.91 -0.32 12.92
N LYS A 138 -15.88 0.96 12.58
CA LYS A 138 -14.80 1.87 12.97
C LYS A 138 -14.73 2.03 14.49
N ARG A 139 -15.86 2.16 15.18
CA ARG A 139 -15.93 2.23 16.65
C ARG A 139 -15.39 0.97 17.30
N GLN A 140 -15.74 -0.21 16.78
CA GLN A 140 -15.21 -1.48 17.27
C GLN A 140 -13.70 -1.58 17.12
N THR A 141 -13.16 -1.16 15.98
CA THR A 141 -11.72 -1.13 15.74
C THR A 141 -10.99 -0.25 16.75
N THR A 142 -11.53 0.93 17.05
CA THR A 142 -10.97 1.85 18.04
C THR A 142 -10.99 1.23 19.43
N LYS A 143 -12.09 0.62 19.85
CA LYS A 143 -12.22 -0.05 21.16
C LYS A 143 -11.19 -1.18 21.32
N THR A 144 -11.00 -2.00 20.28
CA THR A 144 -10.03 -3.09 20.29
C THR A 144 -8.61 -2.56 20.45
N ARG A 145 -8.27 -1.48 19.76
CA ARG A 145 -6.94 -0.84 19.87
C ARG A 145 -6.69 -0.30 21.27
N GLU A 146 -7.67 0.37 21.87
CA GLU A 146 -7.57 0.90 23.23
C GLU A 146 -7.39 -0.21 24.25
N TRP A 147 -8.17 -1.27 24.15
CA TRP A 147 -8.05 -2.47 24.97
C TRP A 147 -6.66 -3.09 24.91
N ASN A 148 -6.12 -3.25 23.72
CA ASN A 148 -4.79 -3.81 23.52
C ASN A 148 -3.69 -2.92 24.10
N ARG A 149 -3.84 -1.59 24.01
CA ARG A 149 -2.92 -0.63 24.60
C ARG A 149 -2.91 -0.73 26.12
N GLU A 150 -4.07 -0.80 26.75
CA GLU A 150 -4.21 -0.94 28.21
C GLU A 150 -3.58 -2.25 28.70
N LYS A 151 -3.84 -3.37 28.03
CA LYS A 151 -3.20 -4.64 28.34
C LYS A 151 -1.67 -4.56 28.25
N SER A 152 -1.14 -3.92 27.22
CA SER A 152 0.29 -3.74 27.07
C SER A 152 0.90 -2.90 28.18
N ARG A 153 0.18 -1.89 28.67
CA ARG A 153 0.61 -1.04 29.79
C ARG A 153 0.64 -1.81 31.10
N GLU A 154 -0.39 -2.59 31.39
CA GLU A 154 -0.47 -3.42 32.59
C GLU A 154 0.67 -4.45 32.63
N LEU A 155 0.97 -5.10 31.49
CA LEU A 155 2.05 -6.07 31.40
C LEU A 155 3.44 -5.43 31.56
N LYS A 156 3.61 -4.17 31.17
CA LYS A 156 4.87 -3.44 31.33
C LYS A 156 5.05 -2.81 32.71
N GLY A 157 3.95 -2.62 33.44
CA GLY A 157 3.94 -2.00 34.78
C GLY A 157 4.10 -2.97 35.95
N SER A 158 4.19 -4.25 35.67
CA SER A 158 4.33 -5.29 36.71
C SER A 158 5.78 -5.76 36.87
#